data_403d5e29c152eb667e925e3554f86ad4
#
_entry.id   403d5e29c152eb667e925e3554f86ad4
#
_cell.length_a   1.000
_cell.length_b   1.000
_cell.length_c   1.000
_cell.angle_alpha   90.00
_cell.angle_beta   90.00
_cell.angle_gamma   90.00
#
_symmetry.space_group_name_H-M   'P 1'
#
loop_
_entity.id
_entity.type
_entity.pdbx_description
1 polymer ?
#
loop_
_entity_poly.entity_id
_entity_poly.type
_entity_poly.pdbx_seq_one_letter_code
_entity_poly.pdbx_strand_id
1 'polypeptide(L)' 'MKIGYARVSTTEQNLDLQLTALKEAGCRRIYQEKISGAKLNRPELQRLIDQLRPDDIVVV' A
#
# COMPACT_ATOMS: atom_id res chain seq x y z
N MET A 1 -1.63 15.01 -1.61
CA MET A 1 -2.08 14.01 -0.63
C MET A 1 -1.11 12.84 -0.62
N LYS A 2 -0.79 12.34 0.55
CA LYS A 2 0.07 11.17 0.67
C LYS A 2 -0.76 9.90 0.64
N ILE A 3 -0.34 8.93 -0.15
CA ILE A 3 -1.00 7.65 -0.29
C ILE A 3 -0.01 6.55 0.06
N GLY A 4 -0.39 5.70 0.99
CA GLY A 4 0.46 4.59 1.41
C GLY A 4 0.18 3.32 0.64
N TYR A 5 1.21 2.53 0.43
CA TYR A 5 1.09 1.23 -0.22
C TYR A 5 1.84 0.19 0.61
N ALA A 6 1.11 -0.72 1.18
CA ALA A 6 1.66 -1.78 2.03
C ALA A 6 1.60 -3.12 1.30
N ARG A 7 2.71 -3.81 1.25
CA ARG A 7 2.81 -5.15 0.65
C ARG A 7 3.00 -6.17 1.76
N VAL A 8 2.12 -7.14 1.81
CA VAL A 8 2.18 -8.18 2.83
C VAL A 8 2.08 -9.55 2.16
N SER A 9 2.82 -10.52 2.70
CA SER A 9 2.67 -11.91 2.26
C SER A 9 1.51 -12.54 3.04
N THR A 10 1.04 -13.71 2.59
CA THR A 10 -0.02 -14.40 3.27
C THR A 10 0.38 -14.86 4.69
N THR A 11 1.68 -14.95 4.94
CA THR A 11 2.19 -15.35 6.24
C THR A 11 2.61 -14.16 7.10
N GLU A 12 2.50 -12.95 6.57
CA GLU A 12 2.90 -11.74 7.28
C GLU A 12 1.92 -11.42 8.40
N GLN A 13 2.44 -11.27 9.62
CA GLN A 13 1.62 -10.98 10.78
C GLN A 13 1.79 -9.56 11.30
N ASN A 14 2.69 -8.79 10.70
CA ASN A 14 3.02 -7.44 11.18
C ASN A 14 2.40 -6.33 10.33
N LEU A 15 1.24 -6.61 9.73
CA LEU A 15 0.55 -5.63 8.90
C LEU A 15 0.23 -4.37 9.68
N ASP A 16 -0.15 -4.51 10.96
CA ASP A 16 -0.51 -3.37 11.79
C ASP A 16 0.65 -2.40 11.96
N LEU A 17 1.88 -2.91 12.07
CA LEU A 17 3.06 -2.06 12.16
C LEU A 17 3.27 -1.25 10.88
N GLN A 18 3.09 -1.88 9.73
CA GLN A 18 3.20 -1.19 8.46
C GLN A 18 2.14 -0.11 8.32
N LEU A 19 0.90 -0.44 8.68
CA LEU A 19 -0.20 0.52 8.60
C LEU A 19 0.03 1.71 9.54
N THR A 20 0.49 1.44 10.75
CA THR A 20 0.79 2.50 11.71
C THR A 20 1.88 3.42 11.17
N ALA A 21 2.95 2.84 10.63
CA ALA A 21 4.05 3.64 10.07
C ALA A 21 3.57 4.52 8.92
N LEU A 22 2.71 4.00 8.06
CA LEU A 22 2.17 4.78 6.95
C LEU A 22 1.27 5.91 7.43
N LYS A 23 0.46 5.65 8.45
CA LYS A 23 -0.39 6.67 9.05
C LYS A 23 0.44 7.78 9.68
N GLU A 24 1.51 7.41 10.38
CA GLU A 24 2.42 8.38 10.99
C GLU A 24 3.16 9.20 9.94
N ALA A 25 3.38 8.63 8.78
CA ALA A 25 3.98 9.36 7.66
C ALA A 25 3.01 10.38 7.02
N GLY A 26 1.76 10.38 7.45
CA GLY A 26 0.77 11.33 6.96
C GLY A 26 -0.06 10.82 5.79
N CYS A 27 -0.08 9.51 5.57
CA CYS A 27 -0.87 8.93 4.48
C CYS A 27 -2.36 9.00 4.81
N ARG A 28 -3.13 9.60 3.91
CA ARG A 28 -4.58 9.67 4.06
C ARG A 28 -5.28 8.43 3.55
N ARG A 29 -4.69 7.78 2.54
CA ARG A 29 -5.18 6.53 2.01
C ARG A 29 -4.07 5.51 2.05
N ILE A 30 -4.43 4.27 2.36
CA ILE A 30 -3.47 3.18 2.42
C ILE A 30 -4.05 2.01 1.65
N TYR A 31 -3.29 1.56 0.65
CA TYR A 31 -3.64 0.37 -0.13
C TYR A 31 -2.83 -0.79 0.40
N GLN A 32 -3.50 -1.92 0.57
CA GLN A 32 -2.88 -3.13 1.08
C GLN A 32 -2.88 -4.19 -0.01
N GLU A 33 -1.71 -4.73 -0.32
CA GLU A 33 -1.56 -5.76 -1.32
C GLU A 33 -1.11 -7.06 -0.66
N LYS A 34 -1.92 -8.10 -0.83
CA LYS A 34 -1.53 -9.43 -0.38
C LYS A 34 -0.84 -10.16 -1.52
N ILE A 35 0.40 -10.54 -1.28
CA ILE A 35 1.19 -11.27 -2.27
C ILE A 35 1.22 -12.72 -1.84
N SER A 36 0.64 -13.60 -2.65
CA SER A 36 0.63 -15.03 -2.39
C SER A 36 1.30 -15.76 -3.54
N GLY A 37 2.30 -16.56 -3.23
CA GLY A 37 2.98 -17.37 -4.22
C GLY A 37 3.64 -16.56 -5.31
N ALA A 38 3.65 -17.12 -6.53
CA ALA A 38 4.34 -16.53 -7.67
C ALA A 38 3.46 -15.58 -8.48
N LYS A 39 2.31 -15.18 -7.98
CA LYS A 39 1.43 -14.30 -8.71
C LYS A 39 2.02 -12.90 -8.81
N LEU A 40 2.13 -12.42 -10.03
CA LEU A 40 2.65 -11.07 -10.31
C LEU A 40 1.54 -10.02 -10.33
N ASN A 41 0.29 -10.43 -10.19
CA ASN A 41 -0.84 -9.51 -10.17
C ASN A 41 -0.81 -8.65 -8.93
N ARG A 42 -0.92 -7.34 -9.13
CA ARG A 42 -0.96 -6.36 -8.06
C ARG A 42 -2.16 -5.43 -8.27
N PRO A 43 -3.38 -5.94 -8.05
CA PRO A 43 -4.58 -5.15 -8.31
C PRO A 43 -4.67 -3.89 -7.46
N GLU A 44 -4.18 -3.95 -6.21
CA GLU A 44 -4.23 -2.77 -5.35
C GLU A 44 -3.26 -1.70 -5.83
N LEU A 45 -2.08 -2.08 -6.32
CA LEU A 45 -1.15 -1.13 -6.90
C LEU A 45 -1.75 -0.47 -8.13
N GLN A 46 -2.42 -1.25 -8.97
CA GLN A 46 -3.07 -0.69 -10.16
C GLN A 46 -4.16 0.31 -9.77
N ARG A 47 -4.94 0.00 -8.74
CA ARG A 47 -5.96 0.92 -8.25
C ARG A 47 -5.34 2.20 -7.73
N LEU A 48 -4.25 2.09 -7.01
CA LEU A 48 -3.52 3.25 -6.50
C LEU A 48 -3.06 4.13 -7.66
N ILE A 49 -2.45 3.53 -8.68
CA ILE A 49 -1.96 4.25 -9.83
C ILE A 49 -3.10 4.95 -10.57
N ASP A 50 -4.25 4.28 -10.70
CA ASP A 50 -5.41 4.84 -11.38
C ASP A 50 -5.98 6.05 -10.64
N GLN A 51 -5.78 6.12 -9.33
CA GLN A 51 -6.27 7.23 -8.51
C GLN A 51 -5.24 8.33 -8.29
N LEU A 52 -4.01 8.11 -8.75
CA LEU A 52 -2.95 9.09 -8.55
C LEU A 52 -3.23 10.38 -9.31
N ARG A 53 -2.98 11.49 -8.62
CA ARG A 53 -3.03 12.82 -9.21
C ARG A 53 -1.62 13.41 -9.18
N PRO A 54 -1.36 14.48 -9.98
CA PRO A 54 -0.01 15.07 -10.05
C PRO A 54 0.55 15.49 -8.70
N ASP A 55 -0.31 15.87 -7.75
CA ASP A 55 0.14 16.35 -6.45
C ASP A 55 0.25 15.25 -5.39
N ASP A 56 -0.08 14.03 -5.75
CA ASP A 56 -0.07 12.92 -4.79
C ASP A 56 1.32 12.32 -4.68
N ILE A 57 1.64 11.85 -3.46
CA ILE A 57 2.92 11.21 -3.16
C ILE A 57 2.63 9.80 -2.66
N VAL A 58 3.31 8.83 -3.26
CA VAL A 58 3.19 7.43 -2.83
C VAL A 58 4.29 7.13 -1.82
N VAL A 59 3.88 6.61 -0.68
CA VAL A 59 4.79 6.21 0.41
C VAL A 59 4.74 4.69 0.55
N VAL A 60 5.90 4.07 0.49
CA VAL A 60 6.02 2.61 0.63
C VAL A 60 6.92 2.25 1.81
#